data_8a396eedfb4da6e5e9c4694dbcaaf747
#
_entry.id   8a396eedfb4da6e5e9c4694dbcaaf747
#
_cell.length_a   1.000
_cell.length_b   1.000
_cell.length_c   1.000
_cell.angle_alpha   90.00
_cell.angle_beta   90.00
_cell.angle_gamma   90.00
#
_symmetry.space_group_name_H-M   'P 1'
#
loop_
_entity.id
_entity.type
_entity.pdbx_description
1 polymer ?
#
loop_
_entity_poly.entity_id
_entity_poly.type
_entity_poly.pdbx_seq_one_letter_code
_entity_poly.pdbx_strand_id
1 'polypeptide(L)'
;LGTTKDFPTFKGKNAEWGAYWWSLSQRIKKDQADWSARINTLLPIFLDLRLRATGQEQFVPDANGTLRLTYGRVQGYRPDDAVYHEPFTHLSGLFQKAASGHPDYPLDSALWRAIHSSKEMQAPVTENRFGDLGLQAVSAEADQTRVKKPLESPDAIPVAFLYNLDTTGGNSGSPVMNADGELVGLNFDRAFGATINDFAWNKDYSRSIGVDIRFVLWNLRHVVQGDRLLQELSPKNR
;
A
#
# COMPACT_ATOMS: atom_id res chain seq x y z
N LEU A 1 5.38 29.19 -13.13
CA LEU A 1 6.32 30.12 -12.49
C LEU A 1 5.61 31.45 -12.32
N GLY A 2 4.81 31.58 -11.24
CA GLY A 2 4.09 32.81 -10.91
C GLY A 2 5.10 33.89 -10.50
N THR A 3 4.99 35.03 -11.14
CA THR A 3 5.74 36.21 -10.76
C THR A 3 5.13 36.79 -9.48
N THR A 4 5.87 37.60 -8.73
CA THR A 4 5.45 38.29 -7.50
C THR A 4 4.15 39.12 -7.63
N LYS A 5 3.57 39.18 -8.81
CA LYS A 5 2.31 39.89 -9.11
C LYS A 5 1.04 39.15 -8.66
N ASP A 6 1.15 37.84 -8.33
CA ASP A 6 -0.04 37.02 -8.05
C ASP A 6 -0.31 36.82 -6.56
N PHE A 7 0.37 37.58 -5.69
CA PHE A 7 0.13 37.48 -4.27
C PHE A 7 -1.14 38.30 -3.89
N PRO A 8 -2.15 37.68 -3.30
CA PRO A 8 -3.34 38.41 -2.88
C PRO A 8 -2.97 39.44 -1.81
N THR A 9 -3.31 40.70 -2.04
CA THR A 9 -3.09 41.80 -1.09
C THR A 9 -4.09 41.67 0.08
N PHE A 10 -3.69 40.96 1.13
CA PHE A 10 -4.43 40.96 2.39
C PHE A 10 -4.13 42.26 3.17
N LYS A 11 -5.12 42.79 3.88
CA LYS A 11 -4.96 43.95 4.77
C LYS A 11 -5.01 43.52 6.24
N GLY A 12 -4.23 44.20 7.11
CA GLY A 12 -4.21 43.96 8.57
C GLY A 12 -3.29 42.80 8.98
N LYS A 13 -3.48 42.26 10.19
CA LYS A 13 -2.65 41.18 10.78
C LYS A 13 -2.53 39.95 9.89
N ASN A 14 -3.55 39.65 9.09
CA ASN A 14 -3.52 38.53 8.14
C ASN A 14 -2.54 38.77 6.98
N ALA A 15 -2.27 40.03 6.62
CA ALA A 15 -1.28 40.36 5.61
C ALA A 15 0.16 40.04 6.07
N GLU A 16 0.47 40.30 7.34
CA GLU A 16 1.78 39.98 7.92
C GLU A 16 2.02 38.48 7.94
N TRP A 17 1.02 37.71 8.35
CA TRP A 17 1.07 36.24 8.31
C TRP A 17 1.22 35.72 6.87
N GLY A 18 0.46 36.26 5.92
CA GLY A 18 0.57 35.90 4.52
C GLY A 18 1.97 36.18 3.95
N ALA A 19 2.54 37.37 4.24
CA ALA A 19 3.88 37.72 3.83
C ALA A 19 4.95 36.79 4.47
N TYR A 20 4.80 36.46 5.74
CA TYR A 20 5.69 35.53 6.44
C TYR A 20 5.68 34.13 5.77
N TRP A 21 4.49 33.54 5.59
CA TRP A 21 4.35 32.24 4.94
C TRP A 21 4.85 32.23 3.52
N TRP A 22 4.61 33.32 2.78
CA TRP A 22 5.13 33.46 1.43
C TRP A 22 6.67 33.47 1.42
N SER A 23 7.28 34.29 2.27
CA SER A 23 8.74 34.37 2.36
C SER A 23 9.36 33.03 2.79
N LEU A 24 8.72 32.32 3.73
CA LEU A 24 9.12 30.98 4.15
C LEU A 24 9.03 29.99 2.97
N SER A 25 7.92 30.01 2.25
CA SER A 25 7.73 29.13 1.09
C SER A 25 8.77 29.36 0.00
N GLN A 26 9.17 30.62 -0.25
CA GLN A 26 10.21 30.94 -1.23
C GLN A 26 11.60 30.42 -0.78
N ARG A 27 11.90 30.53 0.51
CA ARG A 27 13.15 29.94 1.06
C ARG A 27 13.14 28.43 0.91
N ILE A 28 12.09 27.76 1.32
CA ILE A 28 11.94 26.31 1.19
C ILE A 28 12.11 25.89 -0.28
N LYS A 29 11.45 26.57 -1.22
CA LYS A 29 11.58 26.27 -2.65
C LYS A 29 13.03 26.44 -3.16
N LYS A 30 13.71 27.48 -2.70
CA LYS A 30 15.12 27.70 -3.05
C LYS A 30 15.99 26.59 -2.49
N ASP A 31 15.84 26.26 -1.21
CA ASP A 31 16.60 25.20 -0.57
C ASP A 31 16.35 23.85 -1.24
N GLN A 32 15.10 23.55 -1.59
CA GLN A 32 14.74 22.35 -2.35
C GLN A 32 15.38 22.33 -3.74
N ALA A 33 15.41 23.47 -4.44
CA ALA A 33 16.07 23.57 -5.76
C ALA A 33 17.58 23.35 -5.66
N ASP A 34 18.23 23.93 -4.65
CA ASP A 34 19.67 23.76 -4.39
C ASP A 34 20.00 22.30 -4.02
N TRP A 35 19.17 21.67 -3.19
CA TRP A 35 19.28 20.24 -2.85
C TRP A 35 19.08 19.36 -4.08
N SER A 36 18.02 19.59 -4.85
CA SER A 36 17.75 18.83 -6.07
C SER A 36 18.88 18.94 -7.08
N ALA A 37 19.47 20.12 -7.25
CA ALA A 37 20.60 20.31 -8.12
C ALA A 37 21.82 19.49 -7.67
N ARG A 38 22.12 19.46 -6.36
CA ARG A 38 23.20 18.65 -5.80
C ARG A 38 22.93 17.16 -5.95
N ILE A 39 21.72 16.71 -5.64
CA ILE A 39 21.33 15.30 -5.80
C ILE A 39 21.46 14.88 -7.27
N ASN A 40 20.92 15.66 -8.20
CA ASN A 40 21.00 15.36 -9.63
C ASN A 40 22.42 15.27 -10.16
N THR A 41 23.37 15.99 -9.52
CA THR A 41 24.78 15.92 -9.88
C THR A 41 25.47 14.70 -9.26
N LEU A 42 25.14 14.37 -8.01
CA LEU A 42 25.82 13.31 -7.25
C LEU A 42 25.22 11.92 -7.47
N LEU A 43 23.91 11.84 -7.72
CA LEU A 43 23.21 10.57 -7.86
C LEU A 43 23.76 9.69 -8.99
N PRO A 44 24.04 10.19 -10.20
CA PRO A 44 24.64 9.37 -11.25
C PRO A 44 26.01 8.80 -10.86
N ILE A 45 26.82 9.59 -10.16
CA ILE A 45 28.13 9.16 -9.67
C ILE A 45 27.97 8.08 -8.61
N PHE A 46 27.06 8.27 -7.67
CA PHE A 46 26.75 7.28 -6.63
C PHE A 46 26.24 5.96 -7.24
N LEU A 47 25.36 6.05 -8.22
CA LEU A 47 24.81 4.87 -8.90
C LEU A 47 25.89 4.11 -9.66
N ASP A 48 26.79 4.79 -10.38
CA ASP A 48 27.92 4.16 -11.09
C ASP A 48 28.88 3.45 -10.11
N LEU A 49 29.24 4.13 -9.02
CA LEU A 49 30.08 3.52 -7.98
C LEU A 49 29.39 2.30 -7.36
N ARG A 50 28.10 2.37 -7.10
CA ARG A 50 27.34 1.27 -6.54
C ARG A 50 27.26 0.07 -7.48
N LEU A 51 26.98 0.27 -8.77
CA LEU A 51 26.99 -0.80 -9.77
C LEU A 51 28.32 -1.53 -9.77
N ARG A 52 29.44 -0.78 -9.76
CA ARG A 52 30.80 -1.35 -9.74
C ARG A 52 31.08 -2.12 -8.44
N ALA A 53 30.63 -1.59 -7.29
CA ALA A 53 30.89 -2.19 -5.98
C ALA A 53 30.07 -3.45 -5.73
N THR A 54 28.82 -3.52 -6.23
CA THR A 54 27.91 -4.64 -5.99
C THR A 54 27.89 -5.67 -7.09
N GLY A 55 28.49 -5.39 -8.25
CA GLY A 55 28.44 -6.25 -9.44
C GLY A 55 27.03 -6.33 -10.05
N GLN A 56 26.10 -5.46 -9.64
CA GLN A 56 24.77 -5.37 -10.26
C GLN A 56 24.88 -4.73 -11.64
N GLU A 57 24.18 -5.29 -12.61
CA GLU A 57 24.22 -4.76 -14.00
C GLU A 57 23.21 -3.62 -14.19
N GLN A 58 22.14 -3.57 -13.39
CA GLN A 58 21.06 -2.60 -13.56
C GLN A 58 20.42 -2.21 -12.21
N PHE A 59 19.90 -0.99 -12.16
CA PHE A 59 18.96 -0.54 -11.15
C PHE A 59 17.54 -0.56 -11.73
N VAL A 60 16.54 -0.83 -10.87
CA VAL A 60 15.14 -0.70 -11.25
C VAL A 60 14.77 0.78 -11.17
N PRO A 61 14.49 1.46 -12.29
CA PRO A 61 14.09 2.86 -12.28
C PRO A 61 12.65 3.00 -11.78
N ASP A 62 12.29 4.20 -11.33
CA ASP A 62 10.90 4.56 -11.06
C ASP A 62 10.00 4.36 -12.29
N ALA A 63 8.68 4.23 -12.05
CA ALA A 63 7.71 4.07 -13.11
C ALA A 63 7.71 5.30 -14.03
N ASN A 64 7.84 5.04 -15.33
CA ASN A 64 7.93 6.07 -16.38
C ASN A 64 6.92 5.86 -17.50
N GLY A 65 5.81 5.14 -17.23
CA GLY A 65 4.78 4.78 -18.21
C GLY A 65 5.10 3.54 -19.04
N THR A 66 6.23 2.87 -18.82
CA THR A 66 6.53 1.57 -19.46
C THR A 66 6.01 0.43 -18.60
N LEU A 67 5.67 -0.69 -19.25
CA LEU A 67 5.32 -1.93 -18.54
C LEU A 67 6.55 -2.46 -17.82
N ARG A 68 6.42 -2.71 -16.52
CA ARG A 68 7.44 -3.32 -15.68
C ARG A 68 6.84 -4.48 -14.91
N LEU A 69 7.59 -5.54 -14.79
CA LEU A 69 7.25 -6.71 -14.01
C LEU A 69 8.28 -6.90 -12.92
N THR A 70 7.81 -7.04 -11.68
CA THR A 70 8.61 -7.52 -10.56
C THR A 70 7.95 -8.76 -10.00
N TYR A 71 8.74 -9.70 -9.49
CA TYR A 71 8.22 -10.95 -8.95
C TYR A 71 8.92 -11.30 -7.64
N GLY A 72 8.22 -12.06 -6.80
CA GLY A 72 8.70 -12.46 -5.48
C GLY A 72 7.68 -13.33 -4.78
N ARG A 73 7.67 -13.29 -3.46
CA ARG A 73 6.81 -14.13 -2.61
C ARG A 73 6.15 -13.30 -1.54
N VAL A 74 4.96 -13.72 -1.13
CA VAL A 74 4.31 -13.23 0.10
C VAL A 74 5.17 -13.69 1.28
N GLN A 75 5.66 -12.74 2.07
CA GLN A 75 6.62 -13.03 3.11
C GLN A 75 6.63 -11.94 4.19
N GLY A 76 6.52 -12.36 5.45
CA GLY A 76 6.79 -11.51 6.60
C GLY A 76 8.27 -11.18 6.76
N TYR A 77 8.64 -10.47 7.83
CA TYR A 77 10.03 -10.15 8.12
C TYR A 77 10.24 -9.84 9.60
N ARG A 78 11.51 -9.85 10.01
CA ARG A 78 11.94 -9.46 11.36
C ARG A 78 12.64 -8.11 11.28
N PRO A 79 11.99 -7.01 11.72
CA PRO A 79 12.64 -5.70 11.75
C PRO A 79 13.69 -5.60 12.86
N ASP A 80 13.45 -6.25 14.00
CA ASP A 80 14.28 -6.20 15.19
C ASP A 80 14.32 -7.56 15.89
N ASP A 81 15.18 -7.69 16.90
CA ASP A 81 15.22 -8.87 17.75
C ASP A 81 13.87 -9.10 18.46
N ALA A 82 13.43 -10.33 18.48
CA ALA A 82 12.15 -10.78 19.06
C ALA A 82 10.88 -10.17 18.43
N VAL A 83 10.98 -9.41 17.32
CA VAL A 83 9.83 -8.85 16.59
C VAL A 83 9.68 -9.56 15.25
N TYR A 84 8.47 -10.03 14.96
CA TYR A 84 8.13 -10.59 13.67
C TYR A 84 6.83 -9.98 13.14
N HIS A 85 6.89 -9.44 11.93
CA HIS A 85 5.71 -9.00 11.19
C HIS A 85 5.19 -10.14 10.33
N GLU A 86 3.99 -10.60 10.66
CA GLU A 86 3.26 -11.60 9.86
C GLU A 86 3.00 -11.08 8.46
N PRO A 87 2.96 -11.98 7.45
CA PRO A 87 2.74 -11.55 6.07
C PRO A 87 1.33 -11.01 5.82
N PHE A 88 0.34 -11.34 6.65
CA PHE A 88 -1.03 -10.84 6.50
C PHE A 88 -1.49 -10.05 7.72
N THR A 89 -2.24 -8.98 7.47
CA THR A 89 -3.03 -8.30 8.48
C THR A 89 -4.52 -8.59 8.25
N HIS A 90 -5.31 -8.54 9.32
CA HIS A 90 -6.71 -8.90 9.28
C HIS A 90 -7.60 -7.75 9.77
N LEU A 91 -8.88 -7.83 9.47
CA LEU A 91 -9.86 -6.81 9.84
C LEU A 91 -9.94 -6.60 11.36
N SER A 92 -9.74 -7.66 12.16
CA SER A 92 -9.63 -7.56 13.63
C SER A 92 -8.51 -6.62 14.09
N GLY A 93 -7.40 -6.54 13.37
CA GLY A 93 -6.31 -5.62 13.67
C GLY A 93 -6.71 -4.14 13.52
N LEU A 94 -7.60 -3.81 12.60
CA LEU A 94 -8.15 -2.46 12.48
C LEU A 94 -8.98 -2.09 13.71
N PHE A 95 -9.77 -3.04 14.25
CA PHE A 95 -10.54 -2.81 15.48
C PHE A 95 -9.65 -2.64 16.70
N GLN A 96 -8.62 -3.45 16.82
CA GLN A 96 -7.66 -3.31 17.92
C GLN A 96 -7.01 -1.94 17.92
N LYS A 97 -6.61 -1.44 16.75
CA LYS A 97 -6.05 -0.10 16.59
C LYS A 97 -7.08 0.99 16.92
N ALA A 98 -8.29 0.88 16.39
CA ALA A 98 -9.36 1.84 16.68
C ALA A 98 -9.72 1.87 18.17
N ALA A 99 -9.75 0.71 18.82
CA ALA A 99 -10.03 0.60 20.27
C ALA A 99 -8.95 1.24 21.14
N SER A 100 -7.75 1.47 20.62
CA SER A 100 -6.69 2.20 21.33
C SER A 100 -7.02 3.67 21.55
N GLY A 101 -8.01 4.22 20.81
CA GLY A 101 -8.39 5.63 20.88
C GLY A 101 -7.37 6.59 20.25
N HIS A 102 -6.36 6.07 19.56
CA HIS A 102 -5.35 6.92 18.91
C HIS A 102 -5.97 7.68 17.73
N PRO A 103 -5.74 9.00 17.59
CA PRO A 103 -6.39 9.84 16.59
C PRO A 103 -6.07 9.43 15.15
N ASP A 104 -4.95 8.76 14.92
CA ASP A 104 -4.56 8.30 13.58
C ASP A 104 -5.30 7.04 13.13
N TYR A 105 -6.07 6.41 14.03
CA TYR A 105 -6.81 5.17 13.73
C TYR A 105 -8.33 5.32 13.99
N PRO A 106 -8.98 6.34 13.39
CA PRO A 106 -10.42 6.44 13.52
C PRO A 106 -11.08 5.29 12.76
N LEU A 107 -12.03 4.62 13.40
CA LEU A 107 -12.83 3.64 12.71
C LEU A 107 -14.00 4.33 12.00
N ASP A 108 -14.10 4.15 10.69
CA ASP A 108 -15.25 4.65 9.93
C ASP A 108 -16.55 3.99 10.44
N SER A 109 -17.55 4.81 10.68
CA SER A 109 -18.89 4.37 11.14
C SER A 109 -19.58 3.44 10.14
N ALA A 110 -19.31 3.57 8.84
CA ALA A 110 -19.85 2.69 7.81
C ALA A 110 -19.20 1.30 7.90
N LEU A 111 -17.88 1.25 8.08
CA LEU A 111 -17.14 0.00 8.29
C LEU A 111 -17.62 -0.72 9.57
N TRP A 112 -17.77 0.03 10.68
CA TRP A 112 -18.31 -0.51 11.93
C TRP A 112 -19.69 -1.12 11.75
N ARG A 113 -20.62 -0.41 11.11
CA ARG A 113 -21.96 -0.89 10.85
C ARG A 113 -21.98 -2.12 9.95
N ALA A 114 -21.19 -2.12 8.87
CA ALA A 114 -21.10 -3.23 7.94
C ALA A 114 -20.72 -4.54 8.64
N ILE A 115 -19.78 -4.48 9.58
CA ILE A 115 -19.32 -5.66 10.32
C ILE A 115 -20.39 -6.16 11.30
N HIS A 116 -21.07 -5.26 12.02
CA HIS A 116 -22.06 -5.64 13.01
C HIS A 116 -23.42 -6.02 12.39
N SER A 117 -23.72 -5.54 11.18
CA SER A 117 -24.97 -5.83 10.48
C SER A 117 -24.89 -7.02 9.53
N SER A 118 -23.71 -7.47 9.15
CA SER A 118 -23.57 -8.59 8.22
C SER A 118 -23.92 -9.91 8.90
N LYS A 119 -25.13 -10.40 8.65
CA LYS A 119 -25.55 -11.76 9.02
C LYS A 119 -24.61 -12.83 8.42
N GLU A 120 -23.89 -12.50 7.37
CA GLU A 120 -22.88 -13.34 6.72
C GLU A 120 -21.62 -13.51 7.61
N MET A 121 -21.39 -12.63 8.56
CA MET A 121 -20.39 -12.80 9.60
C MET A 121 -20.81 -13.84 10.66
N GLN A 122 -22.05 -14.32 10.61
CA GLN A 122 -22.61 -15.30 11.56
C GLN A 122 -22.93 -16.66 10.91
N ALA A 123 -22.78 -16.80 9.58
CA ALA A 123 -23.12 -18.04 8.87
C ALA A 123 -21.90 -18.82 8.40
N PRO A 124 -21.86 -20.17 8.47
CA PRO A 124 -20.75 -20.98 8.00
C PRO A 124 -20.54 -20.76 6.49
N VAL A 125 -19.31 -20.32 6.12
CA VAL A 125 -18.95 -20.15 4.71
C VAL A 125 -18.66 -21.53 4.12
N THR A 126 -19.52 -21.97 3.25
CA THR A 126 -19.19 -23.05 2.31
C THR A 126 -18.11 -22.52 1.35
N GLU A 127 -17.07 -23.32 1.15
CA GLU A 127 -15.79 -23.03 0.51
C GLU A 127 -15.78 -22.34 -0.88
N ASN A 128 -16.93 -22.04 -1.48
CA ASN A 128 -17.03 -21.69 -2.90
C ASN A 128 -17.53 -20.28 -3.25
N ARG A 129 -17.80 -19.40 -2.28
CA ARG A 129 -18.33 -18.07 -2.64
C ARG A 129 -17.33 -17.13 -3.33
N PHE A 130 -16.05 -17.32 -3.15
CA PHE A 130 -15.02 -16.59 -3.88
C PHE A 130 -14.61 -17.32 -5.18
N GLY A 131 -14.80 -18.62 -5.27
CA GLY A 131 -14.63 -19.39 -6.51
C GLY A 131 -15.60 -18.94 -7.61
N ASP A 132 -16.80 -18.49 -7.26
CA ASP A 132 -17.78 -17.93 -8.20
C ASP A 132 -17.32 -16.58 -8.82
N LEU A 133 -16.35 -15.90 -8.21
CA LEU A 133 -15.72 -14.69 -8.74
C LEU A 133 -14.40 -14.99 -9.46
N GLY A 134 -14.01 -16.26 -9.62
CA GLY A 134 -12.72 -16.66 -10.21
C GLY A 134 -11.52 -16.37 -9.31
N LEU A 135 -11.75 -16.05 -8.04
CA LEU A 135 -10.71 -15.70 -7.08
C LEU A 135 -10.40 -16.94 -6.22
N GLN A 136 -9.40 -17.70 -6.61
CA GLN A 136 -8.87 -18.76 -5.76
C GLN A 136 -8.09 -18.15 -4.60
N ALA A 137 -8.21 -18.78 -3.43
CA ALA A 137 -7.41 -18.38 -2.29
C ALA A 137 -5.92 -18.50 -2.67
N VAL A 138 -5.14 -17.43 -2.44
CA VAL A 138 -3.69 -17.49 -2.59
C VAL A 138 -3.19 -18.58 -1.64
N SER A 139 -2.82 -19.72 -2.19
CA SER A 139 -2.15 -20.76 -1.43
C SER A 139 -0.71 -20.29 -1.16
N ALA A 140 -0.54 -19.53 -0.09
CA ALA A 140 0.77 -19.37 0.49
C ALA A 140 1.16 -20.75 1.04
N GLU A 141 2.13 -21.42 0.45
CA GLU A 141 2.70 -22.68 0.96
C GLU A 141 3.16 -22.58 2.43
N ALA A 142 3.20 -21.38 2.98
CA ALA A 142 3.57 -21.09 4.35
C ALA A 142 2.44 -21.30 5.38
N ASP A 143 1.19 -21.51 4.99
CA ASP A 143 0.06 -21.54 5.94
C ASP A 143 -0.81 -22.79 5.87
N GLN A 144 -0.26 -23.94 5.46
CA GLN A 144 -1.00 -25.21 5.52
C GLN A 144 -1.37 -25.67 6.95
N THR A 145 -0.87 -25.00 7.98
CA THR A 145 -1.17 -25.31 9.38
C THR A 145 -2.20 -24.40 10.04
N ARG A 146 -2.57 -23.29 9.39
CA ARG A 146 -3.66 -22.44 9.90
C ARG A 146 -4.99 -23.06 9.52
N VAL A 147 -5.56 -23.72 10.50
CA VAL A 147 -6.94 -24.22 10.54
C VAL A 147 -7.86 -23.31 9.73
N LYS A 148 -8.61 -23.92 8.81
CA LYS A 148 -9.77 -23.36 8.11
C LYS A 148 -10.71 -22.64 9.10
N LYS A 149 -10.38 -21.40 9.46
CA LYS A 149 -11.33 -20.56 10.21
C LYS A 149 -12.38 -20.10 9.22
N PRO A 150 -13.67 -20.23 9.54
CA PRO A 150 -14.71 -19.67 8.69
C PRO A 150 -14.48 -18.18 8.46
N LEU A 151 -14.77 -17.67 7.27
CA LEU A 151 -14.72 -16.22 6.93
C LEU A 151 -15.68 -15.36 7.78
N GLU A 152 -16.21 -15.92 8.84
CA GLU A 152 -17.25 -15.42 9.73
C GLU A 152 -16.75 -14.51 10.84
N SER A 153 -15.42 -14.44 11.02
CA SER A 153 -14.87 -13.56 12.03
C SER A 153 -14.01 -12.46 11.38
N PRO A 154 -13.92 -11.27 11.98
CA PRO A 154 -12.98 -10.23 11.55
C PRO A 154 -11.54 -10.74 11.40
N ASP A 155 -11.18 -11.82 12.09
CA ASP A 155 -9.89 -12.49 11.99
C ASP A 155 -9.70 -13.26 10.69
N ALA A 156 -10.75 -13.52 9.94
CA ALA A 156 -10.69 -14.29 8.70
C ALA A 156 -10.57 -13.44 7.45
N ILE A 157 -10.87 -12.13 7.53
CA ILE A 157 -10.78 -11.20 6.40
C ILE A 157 -9.41 -10.57 6.37
N PRO A 158 -8.51 -10.97 5.44
CA PRO A 158 -7.23 -10.32 5.27
C PRO A 158 -7.42 -8.94 4.68
N VAL A 159 -6.72 -7.95 5.22
CA VAL A 159 -6.81 -6.54 4.78
C VAL A 159 -5.64 -6.18 3.88
N ALA A 160 -4.44 -6.54 4.29
CA ALA A 160 -3.23 -6.27 3.54
C ALA A 160 -2.22 -7.41 3.71
N PHE A 161 -1.29 -7.50 2.77
CA PHE A 161 -0.24 -8.48 2.82
C PHE A 161 1.12 -7.89 2.44
N LEU A 162 2.18 -8.50 2.97
CA LEU A 162 3.57 -8.18 2.72
C LEU A 162 4.15 -9.12 1.68
N TYR A 163 5.00 -8.60 0.82
CA TYR A 163 5.74 -9.38 -0.17
C TYR A 163 7.11 -8.77 -0.45
N ASN A 164 8.05 -9.60 -0.88
CA ASN A 164 9.42 -9.21 -1.10
C ASN A 164 9.71 -8.73 -2.53
N LEU A 165 8.72 -8.17 -3.20
CA LEU A 165 8.90 -7.53 -4.50
C LEU A 165 9.65 -6.21 -4.33
N ASP A 166 10.49 -5.86 -5.30
CA ASP A 166 11.09 -4.55 -5.37
C ASP A 166 10.12 -3.58 -6.04
N THR A 167 9.56 -2.67 -5.25
CA THR A 167 8.64 -1.63 -5.71
C THR A 167 9.17 -0.25 -5.37
N THR A 168 8.97 0.68 -6.27
CA THR A 168 9.40 2.07 -6.17
C THR A 168 8.23 3.02 -6.42
N GLY A 169 8.48 4.33 -6.45
CA GLY A 169 7.48 5.33 -6.82
C GLY A 169 6.84 4.99 -8.17
N GLY A 170 5.52 5.19 -8.27
CA GLY A 170 4.72 4.86 -9.45
C GLY A 170 4.14 3.43 -9.48
N ASN A 171 4.52 2.55 -8.56
CA ASN A 171 3.89 1.23 -8.44
C ASN A 171 2.54 1.25 -7.70
N SER A 172 2.19 2.35 -7.05
CA SER A 172 0.90 2.49 -6.34
C SER A 172 -0.28 2.26 -7.29
N GLY A 173 -1.21 1.38 -6.89
CA GLY A 173 -2.37 0.96 -7.69
C GLY A 173 -2.06 -0.15 -8.71
N SER A 174 -0.81 -0.59 -8.83
CA SER A 174 -0.47 -1.70 -9.72
C SER A 174 -1.09 -3.00 -9.25
N PRO A 175 -1.57 -3.87 -10.18
CA PRO A 175 -2.12 -5.17 -9.83
C PRO A 175 -1.03 -6.09 -9.29
N VAL A 176 -1.34 -6.81 -8.23
CA VAL A 176 -0.55 -7.93 -7.71
C VAL A 176 -1.25 -9.21 -8.13
N MET A 177 -0.55 -10.07 -8.84
CA MET A 177 -1.09 -11.30 -9.40
C MET A 177 -0.37 -12.52 -8.84
N ASN A 178 -1.07 -13.65 -8.77
CA ASN A 178 -0.45 -14.94 -8.48
C ASN A 178 0.22 -15.53 -9.76
N ALA A 179 0.77 -16.74 -9.65
CA ALA A 179 1.44 -17.41 -10.76
C ALA A 179 0.48 -17.79 -11.92
N ASP A 180 -0.81 -17.88 -11.64
CA ASP A 180 -1.85 -18.20 -12.62
C ASP A 180 -2.41 -16.94 -13.32
N GLY A 181 -1.90 -15.75 -12.96
CA GLY A 181 -2.34 -14.46 -13.51
C GLY A 181 -3.62 -13.92 -12.86
N GLU A 182 -4.05 -14.48 -11.73
CA GLU A 182 -5.23 -14.01 -11.01
C GLU A 182 -4.87 -12.81 -10.13
N LEU A 183 -5.75 -11.81 -10.09
CA LEU A 183 -5.60 -10.63 -9.25
C LEU A 183 -5.78 -10.99 -7.77
N VAL A 184 -4.72 -10.86 -6.98
CA VAL A 184 -4.71 -11.14 -5.54
C VAL A 184 -4.67 -9.89 -4.69
N GLY A 185 -4.34 -8.75 -5.24
CA GLY A 185 -4.31 -7.48 -4.55
C GLY A 185 -3.87 -6.31 -5.40
N LEU A 186 -3.76 -5.16 -4.75
CA LEU A 186 -3.27 -3.92 -5.36
C LEU A 186 -2.09 -3.42 -4.52
N ASN A 187 -0.96 -3.14 -5.17
CA ASN A 187 0.18 -2.53 -4.49
C ASN A 187 -0.18 -1.10 -4.07
N PHE A 188 0.14 -0.70 -2.84
CA PHE A 188 -0.12 0.66 -2.42
C PHE A 188 1.01 1.32 -1.62
N ASP A 189 1.83 0.55 -0.92
CA ASP A 189 2.87 1.10 -0.05
C ASP A 189 4.02 0.11 0.13
N ARG A 190 4.94 0.45 1.00
CA ARG A 190 6.06 -0.39 1.45
C ARG A 190 6.25 -0.25 2.96
N ALA A 191 6.80 -1.27 3.59
CA ALA A 191 7.16 -1.25 4.99
C ALA A 191 8.16 -0.13 5.29
N PHE A 192 8.13 0.43 6.50
CA PHE A 192 9.00 1.55 6.87
C PHE A 192 10.49 1.29 6.57
N GLY A 193 11.01 0.10 6.88
CA GLY A 193 12.38 -0.28 6.55
C GLY A 193 12.69 -0.31 5.05
N ALA A 194 11.66 -0.43 4.21
CA ALA A 194 11.79 -0.45 2.75
C ALA A 194 11.73 0.94 2.10
N THR A 195 11.60 2.02 2.88
CA THR A 195 11.66 3.40 2.34
C THR A 195 13.00 3.71 1.68
N ILE A 196 14.05 2.99 2.05
CA ILE A 196 15.37 3.08 1.42
C ILE A 196 15.48 2.37 0.07
N ASN A 197 14.45 1.65 -0.39
CA ASN A 197 14.51 0.84 -1.62
C ASN A 197 14.86 1.65 -2.87
N ASP A 198 14.57 2.95 -2.90
CA ASP A 198 14.96 3.83 -4.00
C ASP A 198 16.50 3.88 -4.17
N PHE A 199 17.23 3.54 -3.13
CA PHE A 199 18.69 3.51 -3.10
C PHE A 199 19.27 2.11 -2.89
N ALA A 200 18.62 1.28 -2.07
CA ALA A 200 19.11 -0.04 -1.67
C ALA A 200 17.97 -0.98 -1.27
N TRP A 201 17.70 -1.97 -2.09
CA TRP A 201 16.82 -3.07 -1.73
C TRP A 201 17.57 -4.09 -0.86
N ASN A 202 16.91 -4.59 0.19
CA ASN A 202 17.45 -5.60 1.09
C ASN A 202 16.47 -6.77 1.25
N LYS A 203 16.92 -7.98 0.98
CA LYS A 203 16.11 -9.20 1.03
C LYS A 203 15.49 -9.50 2.41
N ASP A 204 16.13 -9.05 3.48
CA ASP A 204 15.74 -9.41 4.83
C ASP A 204 14.60 -8.56 5.38
N TYR A 205 14.55 -7.26 5.02
CA TYR A 205 13.54 -6.34 5.55
C TYR A 205 12.78 -5.52 4.50
N SER A 206 13.25 -5.45 3.25
CA SER A 206 12.50 -4.74 2.23
C SER A 206 11.21 -5.49 1.89
N ARG A 207 10.07 -4.88 2.22
CA ARG A 207 8.74 -5.42 1.93
C ARG A 207 7.85 -4.36 1.34
N SER A 208 7.17 -4.74 0.29
CA SER A 208 6.06 -3.98 -0.27
C SER A 208 4.76 -4.41 0.38
N ILE A 209 3.76 -3.55 0.33
CA ILE A 209 2.45 -3.75 0.94
C ILE A 209 1.39 -3.69 -0.14
N GLY A 210 0.57 -4.73 -0.22
CA GLY A 210 -0.62 -4.76 -1.07
C GLY A 210 -1.88 -4.83 -0.24
N VAL A 211 -2.93 -4.13 -0.68
CA VAL A 211 -4.26 -4.37 -0.15
C VAL A 211 -4.79 -5.69 -0.73
N ASP A 212 -5.36 -6.52 0.12
CA ASP A 212 -5.88 -7.81 -0.29
C ASP A 212 -7.18 -7.63 -1.10
N ILE A 213 -7.30 -8.31 -2.24
CA ILE A 213 -8.48 -8.19 -3.10
C ILE A 213 -9.75 -8.64 -2.39
N ARG A 214 -9.65 -9.60 -1.46
CA ARG A 214 -10.79 -10.08 -0.66
C ARG A 214 -11.37 -8.97 0.20
N PHE A 215 -10.52 -8.12 0.80
CA PHE A 215 -10.95 -6.94 1.55
C PHE A 215 -11.58 -5.89 0.63
N VAL A 216 -11.03 -5.66 -0.55
CA VAL A 216 -11.61 -4.73 -1.53
C VAL A 216 -13.02 -5.18 -1.92
N LEU A 217 -13.19 -6.45 -2.27
CA LEU A 217 -14.50 -7.00 -2.64
C LEU A 217 -15.49 -7.00 -1.48
N TRP A 218 -15.03 -7.33 -0.27
CA TRP A 218 -15.82 -7.24 0.93
C TRP A 218 -16.31 -5.80 1.20
N ASN A 219 -15.43 -4.81 1.06
CA ASN A 219 -15.76 -3.39 1.20
C ASN A 219 -16.81 -2.96 0.15
N LEU A 220 -16.61 -3.33 -1.11
CA LEU A 220 -17.55 -3.02 -2.18
C LEU A 220 -18.94 -3.58 -1.87
N ARG A 221 -19.03 -4.78 -1.31
CA ARG A 221 -20.31 -5.43 -1.00
C ARG A 221 -20.98 -4.84 0.23
N HIS A 222 -20.25 -4.69 1.33
CA HIS A 222 -20.86 -4.45 2.65
C HIS A 222 -20.78 -3.00 3.11
N VAL A 223 -19.80 -2.22 2.64
CA VAL A 223 -19.61 -0.83 3.06
C VAL A 223 -20.16 0.12 2.01
N VAL A 224 -19.73 -0.04 0.77
CA VAL A 224 -20.07 0.88 -0.34
C VAL A 224 -21.37 0.50 -1.03
N GLN A 225 -21.87 -0.73 -0.87
CA GLN A 225 -23.04 -1.27 -1.57
C GLN A 225 -22.89 -1.17 -3.10
N GLY A 226 -21.71 -1.49 -3.59
CA GLY A 226 -21.29 -1.34 -4.98
C GLY A 226 -21.70 -2.51 -5.88
N ASP A 227 -22.96 -2.98 -5.82
CA ASP A 227 -23.45 -4.15 -6.54
C ASP A 227 -23.19 -4.07 -8.05
N ARG A 228 -23.33 -2.88 -8.64
CA ARG A 228 -23.01 -2.65 -10.05
C ARG A 228 -21.56 -2.97 -10.38
N LEU A 229 -20.61 -2.47 -9.56
CA LEU A 229 -19.18 -2.74 -9.76
C LEU A 229 -18.88 -4.23 -9.59
N LEU A 230 -19.48 -4.87 -8.60
CA LEU A 230 -19.32 -6.32 -8.39
C LEU A 230 -19.86 -7.13 -9.58
N GLN A 231 -20.97 -6.71 -10.20
CA GLN A 231 -21.50 -7.33 -11.42
C GLN A 231 -20.56 -7.14 -12.61
N GLU A 232 -19.98 -5.94 -12.79
CA GLU A 232 -19.03 -5.64 -13.87
C GLU A 232 -17.71 -6.43 -13.69
N LEU A 233 -17.27 -6.67 -12.46
CA LEU A 233 -16.08 -7.47 -12.14
C LEU A 233 -16.33 -8.98 -12.21
N SER A 234 -17.58 -9.43 -12.33
CA SER A 234 -17.91 -10.86 -12.37
C SER A 234 -17.56 -11.48 -13.74
N PRO A 235 -16.88 -12.62 -13.79
CA PRO A 235 -16.49 -13.27 -15.04
C PRO A 235 -17.66 -13.79 -15.88
N LYS A 236 -18.87 -13.83 -15.35
CA LYS A 236 -20.09 -14.30 -16.05
C LYS A 236 -20.59 -13.35 -17.14
N ASN A 237 -20.02 -12.16 -17.27
CA ASN A 237 -20.46 -11.15 -18.25
C ASN A 237 -19.47 -10.95 -19.42
N ARG A 238 -18.59 -11.91 -19.68
CA ARG A 238 -17.71 -11.89 -20.84
C ARG A 238 -17.96 -13.04 -21.78
#